data_b9e03b0df0d4a55c48bc7279ea135904
#
_entry.id   b9e03b0df0d4a55c48bc7279ea135904
#
_cell.length_a   1.000
_cell.length_b   1.000
_cell.length_c   1.000
_cell.angle_alpha   90.00
_cell.angle_beta   90.00
_cell.angle_gamma   90.00
#
_symmetry.space_group_name_H-M   'P 1'
#
loop_
_entity.id
_entity.type
_entity.pdbx_description
1 polymer ?
#
loop_
_entity_poly.entity_id
_entity_poly.type
_entity_poly.pdbx_seq_one_letter_code
_entity_poly.pdbx_strand_id
1 'polypeptide(L)'
;MALKKFHEFQPVCESQELNEGIFRNLISDFKNWVISFWKKTPEAKKVPKTPDYLSGEHMLYIPHQQGPDGAAKIFKAASGLAKLDPATRKKLLVNVPTGSVYYNTIKDPKQTSKQVAIAFLKYYSENWNLLKKEALSLITKPEYKKAKIAIDSIQNPQLPKEFLTTVAFKESSLNPNPKRNPNYKGLFQIGPLAWAELKRLMPFRYKGNKIPLDPKKNAQAGHDYLKITNDVFQKKLQS
;
A
#
# COMPACT_ATOMS: atom_id res chain seq x y z
N MET A 1 27.72 9.22 0.37
CA MET A 1 27.62 9.84 -0.97
C MET A 1 26.46 9.25 -1.79
N ALA A 2 25.21 9.33 -1.33
CA ALA A 2 24.04 8.73 -2.01
C ALA A 2 22.77 9.63 -1.98
N LEU A 3 22.92 10.93 -1.69
CA LEU A 3 21.79 11.86 -1.52
C LEU A 3 21.57 12.83 -2.70
N LYS A 4 22.39 12.76 -3.75
CA LYS A 4 22.34 13.75 -4.86
C LYS A 4 21.42 13.41 -6.04
N LYS A 5 20.77 12.23 -6.08
CA LYS A 5 19.92 11.83 -7.24
C LYS A 5 18.42 12.08 -7.08
N PHE A 6 17.98 12.70 -5.97
CA PHE A 6 16.55 12.97 -5.74
C PHE A 6 16.07 14.34 -6.19
N HIS A 7 16.95 15.21 -6.72
CA HIS A 7 16.61 16.60 -7.09
C HIS A 7 15.99 16.78 -8.48
N GLU A 8 15.86 15.74 -9.29
CA GLU A 8 15.25 15.84 -10.65
C GLU A 8 13.77 15.45 -10.73
N PHE A 9 13.09 15.35 -9.59
CA PHE A 9 11.64 15.16 -9.61
C PHE A 9 10.95 16.53 -9.64
N GLN A 10 10.84 17.13 -10.83
CA GLN A 10 9.82 18.14 -11.03
C GLN A 10 8.46 17.42 -10.94
N PRO A 11 7.58 17.84 -10.02
CA PRO A 11 6.20 17.40 -10.05
C PRO A 11 5.60 17.96 -11.35
N VAL A 12 5.19 17.06 -12.24
CA VAL A 12 4.27 17.44 -13.32
C VAL A 12 2.96 17.81 -12.63
N CYS A 13 2.87 19.06 -12.26
CA CYS A 13 1.68 19.70 -11.69
C CYS A 13 1.31 20.82 -12.63
N GLU A 14 0.50 20.47 -13.64
CA GLU A 14 -0.45 21.43 -14.20
C GLU A 14 -1.48 20.66 -15.03
N SER A 15 -2.75 20.78 -14.59
CA SER A 15 -4.00 20.69 -15.34
C SER A 15 -4.01 19.77 -16.56
N GLN A 16 -4.03 18.46 -16.34
CA GLN A 16 -4.71 17.54 -17.25
C GLN A 16 -5.75 16.78 -16.44
N GLU A 17 -6.97 16.79 -16.91
CA GLU A 17 -8.02 15.85 -16.51
C GLU A 17 -7.45 14.45 -16.65
N LEU A 18 -6.96 13.91 -15.53
CA LEU A 18 -6.41 12.57 -15.46
C LEU A 18 -7.59 11.61 -15.49
N ASN A 19 -7.98 11.29 -16.72
CA ASN A 19 -9.02 10.37 -17.12
C ASN A 19 -8.87 9.02 -16.39
N GLU A 20 -9.98 8.35 -16.08
CA GLU A 20 -10.03 6.94 -15.64
C GLU A 20 -9.09 6.03 -16.44
N GLY A 21 -8.77 6.40 -17.68
CA GLY A 21 -7.79 5.74 -18.52
C GLY A 21 -6.37 5.68 -17.95
N ILE A 22 -5.87 6.74 -17.31
CA ILE A 22 -4.51 6.75 -16.74
C ILE A 22 -4.45 5.83 -15.52
N PHE A 23 -5.54 5.76 -14.75
CA PHE A 23 -5.61 4.87 -13.59
C PHE A 23 -5.70 3.40 -14.00
N ARG A 24 -6.54 3.07 -15.00
CA ARG A 24 -6.57 1.73 -15.61
C ARG A 24 -5.18 1.36 -16.13
N ASN A 25 -4.45 2.32 -16.69
CA ASN A 25 -3.08 2.13 -17.14
C ASN A 25 -2.13 1.86 -15.96
N LEU A 26 -2.22 2.58 -14.84
CA LEU A 26 -1.33 2.37 -13.69
C LEU A 26 -1.51 0.97 -13.07
N ILE A 27 -2.76 0.51 -12.88
CA ILE A 27 -3.03 -0.87 -12.43
C ILE A 27 -2.68 -1.87 -13.52
N SER A 28 -2.98 -1.55 -14.77
CA SER A 28 -2.62 -2.39 -15.93
C SER A 28 -1.11 -2.50 -16.06
N ASP A 29 -0.39 -1.40 -15.95
CA ASP A 29 1.07 -1.36 -16.01
C ASP A 29 1.69 -2.11 -14.85
N PHE A 30 1.17 -1.96 -13.64
CA PHE A 30 1.60 -2.74 -12.48
C PHE A 30 1.29 -4.24 -12.68
N LYS A 31 0.09 -4.60 -13.12
CA LYS A 31 -0.27 -5.98 -13.46
C LYS A 31 0.63 -6.53 -14.56
N ASN A 32 0.80 -5.78 -15.65
CA ASN A 32 1.63 -6.17 -16.79
C ASN A 32 3.08 -6.34 -16.37
N TRP A 33 3.58 -5.44 -15.50
CA TRP A 33 4.91 -5.55 -14.94
C TRP A 33 5.03 -6.78 -14.04
N VAL A 34 4.09 -7.03 -13.12
CA VAL A 34 4.05 -8.25 -12.27
C VAL A 34 4.02 -9.50 -13.14
N ILE A 35 3.20 -9.52 -14.18
CA ILE A 35 3.11 -10.63 -15.14
C ILE A 35 4.44 -10.81 -15.87
N SER A 36 5.04 -9.72 -16.34
CA SER A 36 6.33 -9.75 -17.04
C SER A 36 7.48 -10.22 -16.14
N PHE A 37 7.47 -9.77 -14.88
CA PHE A 37 8.42 -10.20 -13.87
C PHE A 37 8.23 -11.68 -13.52
N TRP A 38 6.97 -12.10 -13.29
CA TRP A 38 6.63 -13.51 -13.03
C TRP A 38 7.07 -14.41 -14.18
N LYS A 39 6.82 -14.03 -15.43
CA LYS A 39 7.23 -14.82 -16.63
C LYS A 39 8.73 -15.08 -16.70
N LYS A 40 9.56 -14.29 -16.05
CA LYS A 40 11.01 -14.47 -15.98
C LYS A 40 11.44 -15.45 -14.87
N THR A 41 10.55 -15.88 -14.00
CA THR A 41 10.87 -16.81 -12.91
C THR A 41 10.81 -18.27 -13.38
N PRO A 42 11.60 -19.18 -12.79
CA PRO A 42 11.53 -20.61 -13.10
C PRO A 42 10.14 -21.22 -12.86
N GLU A 43 9.39 -20.69 -11.89
CA GLU A 43 8.03 -21.13 -11.56
C GLU A 43 7.01 -20.81 -12.64
N ALA A 44 7.20 -19.72 -13.39
CA ALA A 44 6.30 -19.35 -14.49
C ALA A 44 6.28 -20.41 -15.61
N LYS A 45 7.37 -21.17 -15.76
CA LYS A 45 7.42 -22.31 -16.70
C LYS A 45 6.54 -23.47 -16.25
N LYS A 46 6.31 -23.60 -14.91
CA LYS A 46 5.50 -24.67 -14.30
C LYS A 46 4.05 -24.24 -14.09
N VAL A 47 3.82 -22.96 -13.84
CA VAL A 47 2.49 -22.37 -13.59
C VAL A 47 2.33 -21.12 -14.44
N PRO A 48 1.74 -21.20 -15.63
CA PRO A 48 1.67 -20.09 -16.58
C PRO A 48 0.87 -18.87 -16.10
N LYS A 49 -0.08 -19.08 -15.16
CA LYS A 49 -0.92 -18.01 -14.61
C LYS A 49 -0.21 -17.35 -13.42
N THR A 50 -0.15 -16.00 -13.44
CA THR A 50 0.33 -15.24 -12.27
C THR A 50 -0.53 -15.57 -11.04
N PRO A 51 0.06 -16.00 -9.94
CA PRO A 51 -0.69 -16.30 -8.72
C PRO A 51 -1.42 -15.07 -8.17
N ASP A 52 -2.62 -15.27 -7.63
CA ASP A 52 -3.48 -14.17 -7.14
C ASP A 52 -2.80 -13.35 -6.01
N TYR A 53 -1.95 -13.99 -5.19
CA TYR A 53 -1.17 -13.28 -4.16
C TYR A 53 -0.09 -12.34 -4.72
N LEU A 54 0.14 -12.33 -6.02
CA LEU A 54 1.05 -11.41 -6.72
C LEU A 54 0.33 -10.36 -7.58
N SER A 55 -0.99 -10.37 -7.66
CA SER A 55 -1.74 -9.55 -8.63
C SER A 55 -2.92 -8.77 -8.08
N GLY A 56 -3.19 -8.81 -6.78
CA GLY A 56 -4.35 -8.15 -6.18
C GLY A 56 -4.08 -6.72 -5.69
N GLU A 57 -5.15 -5.98 -5.37
CA GLU A 57 -5.07 -4.62 -4.80
C GLU A 57 -4.28 -4.57 -3.47
N HIS A 58 -4.23 -5.67 -2.71
CA HIS A 58 -3.41 -5.76 -1.51
C HIS A 58 -1.93 -5.42 -1.77
N MET A 59 -1.45 -5.63 -3.01
CA MET A 59 -0.09 -5.26 -3.42
C MET A 59 0.15 -3.75 -3.37
N LEU A 60 -0.90 -2.93 -3.55
CA LEU A 60 -0.82 -1.48 -3.40
C LEU A 60 -0.77 -1.05 -1.93
N TYR A 61 -1.27 -1.89 -1.01
CA TYR A 61 -1.25 -1.62 0.42
C TYR A 61 0.05 -2.03 1.11
N ILE A 62 0.72 -3.09 0.65
CA ILE A 62 1.95 -3.60 1.27
C ILE A 62 3.07 -2.54 1.34
N PRO A 63 3.34 -1.71 0.30
CA PRO A 63 4.32 -0.62 0.38
C PRO A 63 4.00 0.41 1.45
N HIS A 64 2.73 0.68 1.71
CA HIS A 64 2.31 1.56 2.80
C HIS A 64 2.67 0.96 4.17
N GLN A 65 2.39 -0.33 4.36
CA GLN A 65 2.58 -0.98 5.64
C GLN A 65 4.04 -1.36 5.94
N GLN A 66 4.77 -1.88 4.94
CA GLN A 66 6.14 -2.39 5.12
C GLN A 66 7.22 -1.37 4.73
N GLY A 67 6.80 -0.24 4.18
CA GLY A 67 7.65 0.68 3.44
C GLY A 67 8.04 0.13 2.07
N PRO A 68 8.38 1.01 1.10
CA PRO A 68 8.71 0.60 -0.27
C PRO A 68 9.87 -0.41 -0.35
N ASP A 69 10.90 -0.24 0.49
CA ASP A 69 12.05 -1.17 0.55
C ASP A 69 11.66 -2.55 1.09
N GLY A 70 10.87 -2.57 2.17
CA GLY A 70 10.38 -3.81 2.75
C GLY A 70 9.49 -4.57 1.77
N ALA A 71 8.59 -3.88 1.10
CA ALA A 71 7.73 -4.46 0.08
C ALA A 71 8.55 -5.05 -1.09
N ALA A 72 9.55 -4.31 -1.60
CA ALA A 72 10.41 -4.79 -2.67
C ALA A 72 11.20 -6.05 -2.28
N LYS A 73 11.74 -6.10 -1.04
CA LYS A 73 12.42 -7.30 -0.51
C LYS A 73 11.47 -8.50 -0.44
N ILE A 74 10.25 -8.31 0.07
CA ILE A 74 9.24 -9.37 0.19
C ILE A 74 8.91 -9.92 -1.20
N PHE A 75 8.67 -9.03 -2.17
CA PHE A 75 8.31 -9.40 -3.52
C PHE A 75 9.44 -10.16 -4.23
N LYS A 76 10.68 -9.64 -4.17
CA LYS A 76 11.87 -10.29 -4.71
C LYS A 76 12.11 -11.66 -4.05
N ALA A 77 11.87 -11.78 -2.75
CA ALA A 77 11.98 -13.06 -2.03
C ALA A 77 10.92 -14.07 -2.47
N ALA A 78 9.65 -13.64 -2.61
CA ALA A 78 8.58 -14.49 -3.12
C ALA A 78 8.87 -15.03 -4.52
N SER A 79 9.56 -14.25 -5.33
CA SER A 79 10.01 -14.63 -6.67
C SER A 79 11.34 -15.41 -6.70
N GLY A 80 11.91 -15.71 -5.53
CA GLY A 80 13.19 -16.44 -5.42
C GLY A 80 14.45 -15.64 -5.78
N LEU A 81 14.31 -14.31 -5.96
CA LEU A 81 15.40 -13.42 -6.40
C LEU A 81 16.17 -12.77 -5.25
N ALA A 82 15.67 -12.87 -4.01
CA ALA A 82 16.34 -12.32 -2.83
C ALA A 82 16.11 -13.16 -1.59
N LYS A 83 16.95 -12.94 -0.57
CA LYS A 83 16.74 -13.48 0.78
C LYS A 83 16.13 -12.40 1.68
N LEU A 84 15.24 -12.80 2.58
CA LEU A 84 14.75 -11.95 3.65
C LEU A 84 15.78 -11.91 4.78
N ASP A 85 16.18 -10.70 5.17
CA ASP A 85 16.98 -10.52 6.38
C ASP A 85 16.14 -10.78 7.65
N PRO A 86 16.78 -11.10 8.80
CA PRO A 86 16.06 -11.40 10.04
C PRO A 86 15.15 -10.28 10.52
N ALA A 87 15.53 -9.02 10.32
CA ALA A 87 14.74 -7.85 10.72
C ALA A 87 13.46 -7.74 9.90
N THR A 88 13.55 -7.93 8.57
CA THR A 88 12.39 -7.98 7.69
C THR A 88 11.47 -9.12 8.10
N ARG A 89 12.01 -10.34 8.31
CA ARG A 89 11.20 -11.49 8.74
C ARG A 89 10.47 -11.23 10.06
N LYS A 90 11.13 -10.62 11.05
CA LYS A 90 10.50 -10.23 12.33
C LYS A 90 9.33 -9.25 12.10
N LYS A 91 9.48 -8.28 11.21
CA LYS A 91 8.39 -7.35 10.85
C LYS A 91 7.19 -8.06 10.24
N LEU A 92 7.40 -9.09 9.42
CA LEU A 92 6.29 -9.86 8.84
C LEU A 92 5.47 -10.55 9.95
N LEU A 93 6.13 -11.12 10.96
CA LEU A 93 5.45 -11.77 12.09
C LEU A 93 4.54 -10.83 12.87
N VAL A 94 4.95 -9.57 13.08
CA VAL A 94 4.14 -8.58 13.81
C VAL A 94 2.84 -8.26 13.07
N ASN A 95 2.82 -8.41 11.75
CA ASN A 95 1.71 -8.05 10.88
C ASN A 95 0.78 -9.22 10.52
N VAL A 96 1.07 -10.43 11.01
CA VAL A 96 0.25 -11.63 10.81
C VAL A 96 -0.21 -12.15 12.16
N PRO A 97 -1.51 -12.25 12.43
CA PRO A 97 -2.04 -12.75 13.70
C PRO A 97 -1.54 -14.16 14.01
N THR A 98 -1.26 -14.43 15.29
CA THR A 98 -0.76 -15.74 15.77
C THR A 98 -1.70 -16.90 15.47
N GLY A 99 -3.00 -16.65 15.37
CA GLY A 99 -4.00 -17.65 14.99
C GLY A 99 -4.11 -17.93 13.48
N SER A 100 -3.38 -17.18 12.64
CA SER A 100 -3.38 -17.42 11.20
C SER A 100 -2.57 -18.67 10.85
N VAL A 101 -3.06 -19.46 9.90
CA VAL A 101 -2.32 -20.62 9.33
C VAL A 101 -0.97 -20.21 8.74
N TYR A 102 -0.83 -18.96 8.32
CA TYR A 102 0.41 -18.40 7.76
C TYR A 102 1.45 -18.02 8.80
N TYR A 103 1.03 -17.74 10.05
CA TYR A 103 1.93 -17.33 11.14
C TYR A 103 3.01 -18.37 11.42
N ASN A 104 2.63 -19.64 11.50
CA ASN A 104 3.55 -20.74 11.78
C ASN A 104 4.60 -20.89 10.68
N THR A 105 4.21 -20.74 9.40
CA THR A 105 5.16 -20.77 8.29
C THR A 105 6.16 -19.61 8.37
N ILE A 106 5.70 -18.40 8.73
CA ILE A 106 6.57 -17.22 8.84
C ILE A 106 7.51 -17.35 10.04
N LYS A 107 7.05 -17.92 11.16
CA LYS A 107 7.79 -18.10 12.40
C LYS A 107 8.86 -19.19 12.30
N ASP A 108 8.60 -20.26 11.56
CA ASP A 108 9.47 -21.43 11.48
C ASP A 108 10.83 -21.10 10.85
N PRO A 109 11.97 -21.19 11.59
CA PRO A 109 13.29 -20.84 11.08
C PRO A 109 13.76 -21.73 9.93
N LYS A 110 13.17 -22.91 9.74
CA LYS A 110 13.51 -23.85 8.66
C LYS A 110 12.92 -23.44 7.32
N GLN A 111 11.92 -22.55 7.31
CA GLN A 111 11.31 -22.09 6.07
C GLN A 111 12.22 -21.14 5.30
N THR A 112 12.32 -21.35 3.99
CA THR A 112 13.07 -20.47 3.09
C THR A 112 12.46 -19.07 3.02
N SER A 113 13.25 -18.08 2.66
CA SER A 113 12.77 -16.71 2.44
C SER A 113 11.59 -16.64 1.45
N LYS A 114 11.62 -17.47 0.41
CA LYS A 114 10.55 -17.60 -0.57
C LYS A 114 9.25 -18.09 0.06
N GLN A 115 9.30 -19.17 0.84
CA GLN A 115 8.11 -19.72 1.53
C GLN A 115 7.52 -18.71 2.50
N VAL A 116 8.37 -18.02 3.29
CA VAL A 116 7.95 -16.96 4.22
C VAL A 116 7.28 -15.80 3.49
N ALA A 117 7.89 -15.31 2.41
CA ALA A 117 7.34 -14.21 1.64
C ALA A 117 6.00 -14.59 0.97
N ILE A 118 5.91 -15.78 0.39
CA ILE A 118 4.65 -16.30 -0.19
C ILE A 118 3.56 -16.43 0.88
N ALA A 119 3.87 -16.97 2.05
CA ALA A 119 2.89 -17.08 3.15
C ALA A 119 2.34 -15.71 3.56
N PHE A 120 3.23 -14.71 3.67
CA PHE A 120 2.82 -13.33 3.97
C PHE A 120 1.91 -12.74 2.89
N LEU A 121 2.30 -12.86 1.62
CA LEU A 121 1.51 -12.34 0.50
C LEU A 121 0.14 -13.01 0.38
N LYS A 122 0.06 -14.33 0.59
CA LYS A 122 -1.20 -15.08 0.62
C LYS A 122 -2.11 -14.59 1.75
N TYR A 123 -1.56 -14.41 2.96
CA TYR A 123 -2.32 -13.85 4.08
C TYR A 123 -2.95 -12.51 3.71
N TYR A 124 -2.19 -11.60 3.10
CA TYR A 124 -2.73 -10.30 2.68
C TYR A 124 -3.74 -10.42 1.55
N SER A 125 -3.52 -11.28 0.57
CA SER A 125 -4.44 -11.50 -0.55
C SER A 125 -5.81 -11.97 -0.08
N GLU A 126 -5.84 -12.99 0.77
CA GLU A 126 -7.09 -13.57 1.28
C GLU A 126 -7.85 -12.60 2.18
N ASN A 127 -7.14 -11.96 3.12
CA ASN A 127 -7.77 -11.03 4.05
C ASN A 127 -8.18 -9.72 3.40
N TRP A 128 -7.50 -9.28 2.33
CA TRP A 128 -7.85 -8.05 1.63
C TRP A 128 -9.24 -8.11 1.02
N ASN A 129 -9.58 -9.21 0.38
CA ASN A 129 -10.90 -9.39 -0.24
C ASN A 129 -12.04 -9.38 0.80
N LEU A 130 -11.81 -9.97 1.97
CA LEU A 130 -12.77 -9.91 3.08
C LEU A 130 -12.94 -8.49 3.61
N LEU A 131 -11.82 -7.80 3.88
CA LEU A 131 -11.81 -6.40 4.32
C LEU A 131 -12.50 -5.48 3.30
N LYS A 132 -12.23 -5.67 2.00
CA LYS A 132 -12.84 -4.88 0.93
C LYS A 132 -14.36 -5.05 0.92
N LYS A 133 -14.84 -6.29 0.98
CA LYS A 133 -16.28 -6.59 1.01
C LYS A 133 -16.96 -5.91 2.21
N GLU A 134 -16.35 -6.00 3.39
CA GLU A 134 -16.88 -5.38 4.60
C GLU A 134 -16.84 -3.84 4.51
N ALA A 135 -15.72 -3.25 4.12
CA ALA A 135 -15.56 -1.81 3.96
C ALA A 135 -16.59 -1.19 3.01
N LEU A 136 -16.80 -1.83 1.86
CA LEU A 136 -17.77 -1.37 0.85
C LEU A 136 -19.22 -1.52 1.32
N SER A 137 -19.53 -2.53 2.13
CA SER A 137 -20.84 -2.67 2.76
C SER A 137 -21.07 -1.58 3.81
N LEU A 138 -20.07 -1.26 4.62
CA LEU A 138 -20.19 -0.30 5.71
C LEU A 138 -20.24 1.15 5.24
N ILE A 139 -19.45 1.53 4.22
CA ILE A 139 -19.34 2.93 3.76
C ILE A 139 -20.68 3.51 3.26
N THR A 140 -21.63 2.66 2.91
CA THR A 140 -22.97 3.08 2.46
C THR A 140 -23.91 3.45 3.62
N LYS A 141 -23.58 3.04 4.85
CA LYS A 141 -24.44 3.27 6.02
C LYS A 141 -24.33 4.72 6.50
N PRO A 142 -25.44 5.28 7.08
CA PRO A 142 -25.50 6.67 7.51
C PRO A 142 -24.40 7.09 8.49
N GLU A 143 -24.00 6.20 9.40
CA GLU A 143 -22.96 6.46 10.40
C GLU A 143 -21.57 6.72 9.80
N TYR A 144 -21.31 6.22 8.58
CA TYR A 144 -20.04 6.41 7.85
C TYR A 144 -20.10 7.54 6.81
N LYS A 145 -21.19 8.33 6.77
CA LYS A 145 -21.38 9.43 5.81
C LYS A 145 -20.18 10.40 5.75
N LYS A 146 -19.58 10.74 6.90
CA LYS A 146 -18.42 11.64 6.95
C LYS A 146 -17.20 11.03 6.24
N ALA A 147 -16.94 9.73 6.45
CA ALA A 147 -15.87 9.02 5.78
C ALA A 147 -16.11 8.95 4.26
N LYS A 148 -17.33 8.61 3.85
CA LYS A 148 -17.73 8.59 2.43
C LYS A 148 -17.49 9.93 1.76
N ILE A 149 -18.01 11.02 2.33
CA ILE A 149 -17.83 12.38 1.79
C ILE A 149 -16.35 12.74 1.70
N ALA A 150 -15.55 12.35 2.68
CA ALA A 150 -14.10 12.62 2.68
C ALA A 150 -13.40 11.90 1.52
N ILE A 151 -13.67 10.61 1.33
CA ILE A 151 -13.08 9.81 0.24
C ILE A 151 -13.57 10.31 -1.13
N ASP A 152 -14.86 10.61 -1.26
CA ASP A 152 -15.44 11.13 -2.50
C ASP A 152 -14.90 12.52 -2.88
N SER A 153 -14.40 13.28 -1.90
CA SER A 153 -13.83 14.63 -2.12
C SER A 153 -12.37 14.63 -2.55
N ILE A 154 -11.70 13.46 -2.64
CA ILE A 154 -10.31 13.37 -3.08
C ILE A 154 -10.21 13.90 -4.51
N GLN A 155 -9.34 14.89 -4.69
CA GLN A 155 -9.11 15.51 -6.00
C GLN A 155 -8.15 14.66 -6.83
N ASN A 156 -8.50 14.45 -8.11
CA ASN A 156 -7.69 13.69 -9.07
C ASN A 156 -7.26 12.32 -8.50
N PRO A 157 -8.21 11.44 -8.10
CA PRO A 157 -7.88 10.17 -7.48
C PRO A 157 -7.15 9.27 -8.47
N GLN A 158 -5.90 8.95 -8.17
CA GLN A 158 -5.07 8.02 -8.95
C GLN A 158 -5.12 6.59 -8.39
N LEU A 159 -5.78 6.41 -7.25
CA LEU A 159 -6.06 5.12 -6.64
C LEU A 159 -7.58 4.90 -6.58
N PRO A 160 -8.09 3.66 -6.77
CA PRO A 160 -9.53 3.39 -6.75
C PRO A 160 -10.18 3.81 -5.43
N LYS A 161 -11.40 4.33 -5.52
CA LYS A 161 -12.17 4.67 -4.32
C LYS A 161 -12.42 3.46 -3.44
N GLU A 162 -12.66 2.29 -4.02
CA GLU A 162 -12.81 1.03 -3.29
C GLU A 162 -11.55 0.65 -2.52
N PHE A 163 -10.38 0.82 -3.14
CA PHE A 163 -9.10 0.61 -2.48
C PHE A 163 -8.92 1.59 -1.31
N LEU A 164 -9.15 2.88 -1.55
CA LEU A 164 -9.06 3.93 -0.53
C LEU A 164 -10.04 3.69 0.63
N THR A 165 -11.26 3.25 0.32
CA THR A 165 -12.27 2.87 1.32
C THR A 165 -11.78 1.70 2.17
N THR A 166 -11.20 0.69 1.54
CA THR A 166 -10.65 -0.50 2.22
C THR A 166 -9.47 -0.13 3.12
N VAL A 167 -8.57 0.75 2.64
CA VAL A 167 -7.47 1.27 3.48
C VAL A 167 -8.02 2.04 4.67
N ALA A 168 -8.94 2.98 4.46
CA ALA A 168 -9.54 3.77 5.53
C ALA A 168 -10.27 2.89 6.56
N PHE A 169 -10.93 1.83 6.11
CA PHE A 169 -11.55 0.85 7.00
C PHE A 169 -10.49 0.13 7.85
N LYS A 170 -9.42 -0.34 7.25
CA LYS A 170 -8.33 -1.03 7.94
C LYS A 170 -7.63 -0.12 8.96
N GLU A 171 -7.38 1.13 8.61
CA GLU A 171 -6.63 2.08 9.45
C GLU A 171 -7.47 2.63 10.61
N SER A 172 -8.73 2.97 10.37
CA SER A 172 -9.56 3.71 11.33
C SER A 172 -10.96 3.12 11.55
N SER A 173 -11.31 1.99 10.92
CA SER A 173 -12.68 1.47 10.86
C SER A 173 -13.66 2.52 10.29
N LEU A 174 -13.23 3.29 9.29
CA LEU A 174 -13.96 4.42 8.68
C LEU A 174 -14.29 5.56 9.67
N ASN A 175 -13.61 5.61 10.81
CA ASN A 175 -13.78 6.68 11.79
C ASN A 175 -12.81 7.84 11.49
N PRO A 176 -13.31 9.05 11.18
CA PRO A 176 -12.43 10.19 10.91
C PRO A 176 -11.64 10.67 12.12
N ASN A 177 -12.01 10.24 13.32
CA ASN A 177 -11.34 10.64 14.55
C ASN A 177 -11.17 9.46 15.53
N PRO A 178 -10.38 8.43 15.15
CA PRO A 178 -10.18 7.27 16.01
C PRO A 178 -9.28 7.63 17.21
N LYS A 179 -9.62 7.08 18.38
CA LYS A 179 -8.89 7.35 19.65
C LYS A 179 -7.72 6.39 19.90
N ARG A 180 -7.35 5.52 18.94
CA ARG A 180 -6.43 4.40 19.17
C ARG A 180 -4.98 4.81 19.45
N ASN A 181 -4.42 5.70 18.64
CA ASN A 181 -3.02 6.12 18.79
C ASN A 181 -2.91 7.64 18.57
N PRO A 182 -2.47 8.41 19.61
CA PRO A 182 -2.40 9.87 19.51
C PRO A 182 -1.40 10.39 18.48
N ASN A 183 -0.45 9.56 18.04
CA ASN A 183 0.55 9.94 17.03
C ASN A 183 0.03 9.79 15.60
N TYR A 184 -1.03 9.04 15.38
CA TYR A 184 -1.64 8.83 14.07
C TYR A 184 -2.99 9.52 14.00
N LYS A 185 -3.27 10.21 12.90
CA LYS A 185 -4.42 11.11 12.81
C LYS A 185 -5.33 10.79 11.64
N GLY A 186 -6.63 10.94 11.93
CA GLY A 186 -7.69 10.97 10.93
C GLY A 186 -8.01 9.62 10.31
N LEU A 187 -8.77 9.68 9.23
CA LEU A 187 -9.34 8.54 8.52
C LEU A 187 -8.28 7.56 8.00
N PHE A 188 -7.13 8.08 7.53
CA PHE A 188 -6.01 7.30 6.99
C PHE A 188 -4.87 7.10 7.98
N GLN A 189 -5.05 7.46 9.24
CA GLN A 189 -4.05 7.31 10.30
C GLN A 189 -2.66 7.81 9.89
N ILE A 190 -2.60 9.07 9.40
CA ILE A 190 -1.34 9.69 8.99
C ILE A 190 -0.45 9.88 10.23
N GLY A 191 0.74 9.29 10.19
CA GLY A 191 1.76 9.45 11.23
C GLY A 191 2.74 10.58 10.95
N PRO A 192 3.58 10.95 11.93
CA PRO A 192 4.56 12.04 11.79
C PRO A 192 5.53 11.86 10.62
N LEU A 193 6.01 10.62 10.38
CA LEU A 193 6.92 10.32 9.27
C LEU A 193 6.24 10.49 7.91
N ALA A 194 5.01 9.97 7.76
CA ALA A 194 4.24 10.15 6.54
C ALA A 194 3.96 11.63 6.27
N TRP A 195 3.64 12.40 7.31
CA TRP A 195 3.42 13.84 7.20
C TRP A 195 4.69 14.59 6.80
N ALA A 196 5.84 14.25 7.38
CA ALA A 196 7.12 14.83 7.01
C ALA A 196 7.47 14.55 5.53
N GLU A 197 7.21 13.33 5.06
CA GLU A 197 7.46 12.94 3.67
C GLU A 197 6.53 13.68 2.70
N LEU A 198 5.24 13.81 3.01
CA LEU A 198 4.29 14.61 2.23
C LEU A 198 4.75 16.08 2.11
N LYS A 199 5.18 16.70 3.22
CA LYS A 199 5.71 18.07 3.20
C LYS A 199 6.98 18.20 2.35
N ARG A 200 7.85 17.21 2.41
CA ARG A 200 9.10 17.20 1.65
C ARG A 200 8.85 17.07 0.14
N LEU A 201 7.92 16.20 -0.27
CA LEU A 201 7.67 15.91 -1.68
C LEU A 201 6.61 16.80 -2.32
N MET A 202 5.69 17.35 -1.53
CA MET A 202 4.58 18.18 -2.01
C MET A 202 4.45 19.48 -1.16
N PRO A 203 5.52 20.31 -1.08
CA PRO A 203 5.57 21.45 -0.15
C PRO A 203 4.52 22.53 -0.45
N PHE A 204 4.04 22.63 -1.70
CA PHE A 204 2.98 23.57 -2.06
C PHE A 204 1.61 23.15 -1.55
N ARG A 205 1.37 21.83 -1.42
CA ARG A 205 0.09 21.26 -0.96
C ARG A 205 0.07 21.07 0.55
N TYR A 206 1.17 20.64 1.14
CA TYR A 206 1.27 20.29 2.56
C TYR A 206 2.18 21.24 3.31
N LYS A 207 1.57 22.10 4.16
CA LYS A 207 2.25 23.12 4.96
C LYS A 207 1.92 22.95 6.43
N GLY A 208 2.77 23.55 7.29
CA GLY A 208 2.55 23.54 8.74
C GLY A 208 2.99 22.26 9.45
N ASN A 209 2.91 22.30 10.78
CA ASN A 209 3.46 21.25 11.64
C ASN A 209 2.40 20.25 12.11
N LYS A 210 1.11 20.53 11.89
CA LYS A 210 0.02 19.69 12.36
C LYS A 210 -0.57 18.86 11.22
N ILE A 211 -0.68 17.55 11.44
CA ILE A 211 -1.41 16.64 10.55
C ILE A 211 -2.89 17.05 10.56
N PRO A 212 -3.54 17.19 9.40
CA PRO A 212 -4.93 17.65 9.33
C PRO A 212 -5.87 16.64 9.98
N LEU A 213 -6.75 17.14 10.86
CA LEU A 213 -7.86 16.38 11.45
C LEU A 213 -9.14 16.50 10.61
N ASP A 214 -9.23 17.51 9.75
CA ASP A 214 -10.34 17.62 8.79
C ASP A 214 -10.38 16.37 7.92
N PRO A 215 -11.53 15.66 7.85
CA PRO A 215 -11.61 14.37 7.17
C PRO A 215 -11.23 14.43 5.69
N LYS A 216 -11.60 15.51 4.96
CA LYS A 216 -11.32 15.68 3.54
C LYS A 216 -9.81 15.90 3.30
N LYS A 217 -9.20 16.79 4.07
CA LYS A 217 -7.75 17.05 4.00
C LYS A 217 -6.95 15.81 4.40
N ASN A 218 -7.41 15.07 5.40
CA ASN A 218 -6.76 13.82 5.81
C ASN A 218 -6.90 12.74 4.74
N ALA A 219 -8.07 12.61 4.09
CA ALA A 219 -8.28 11.67 3.00
C ALA A 219 -7.38 11.99 1.79
N GLN A 220 -7.25 13.27 1.42
CA GLN A 220 -6.32 13.69 0.36
C GLN A 220 -4.87 13.37 0.72
N ALA A 221 -4.44 13.63 1.95
CA ALA A 221 -3.09 13.33 2.41
C ALA A 221 -2.81 11.81 2.42
N GLY A 222 -3.80 11.02 2.84
CA GLY A 222 -3.73 9.55 2.78
C GLY A 222 -3.57 9.02 1.37
N HIS A 223 -4.39 9.51 0.43
CA HIS A 223 -4.28 9.18 -0.99
C HIS A 223 -2.89 9.50 -1.55
N ASP A 224 -2.41 10.72 -1.33
CA ASP A 224 -1.13 11.19 -1.89
C ASP A 224 0.05 10.39 -1.30
N TYR A 225 -0.01 10.06 -0.01
CA TYR A 225 1.02 9.22 0.62
C TYR A 225 1.03 7.79 0.08
N LEU A 226 -0.15 7.17 -0.08
CA LEU A 226 -0.28 5.85 -0.67
C LEU A 226 0.27 5.81 -2.10
N LYS A 227 -0.03 6.84 -2.91
CA LYS A 227 0.52 6.97 -4.25
C LYS A 227 2.04 7.06 -4.23
N ILE A 228 2.61 7.95 -3.44
CA ILE A 228 4.06 8.13 -3.32
C ILE A 228 4.75 6.81 -2.95
N THR A 229 4.23 6.10 -1.94
CA THR A 229 4.83 4.83 -1.51
C THR A 229 4.78 3.76 -2.59
N ASN A 230 3.71 3.73 -3.38
CA ASN A 230 3.60 2.81 -4.52
C ASN A 230 4.54 3.19 -5.67
N ASP A 231 4.67 4.47 -6.00
CA ASP A 231 5.60 4.93 -7.05
C ASP A 231 7.06 4.59 -6.70
N VAL A 232 7.45 4.80 -5.43
CA VAL A 232 8.78 4.42 -4.95
C VAL A 232 8.99 2.91 -4.98
N PHE A 233 7.98 2.13 -4.56
CA PHE A 233 8.02 0.68 -4.59
C PHE A 233 8.23 0.14 -6.01
N GLN A 234 7.47 0.63 -7.00
CA GLN A 234 7.62 0.22 -8.39
C GLN A 234 9.03 0.46 -8.92
N LYS A 235 9.62 1.63 -8.63
CA LYS A 235 11.02 1.93 -9.01
C LYS A 235 12.03 0.95 -8.39
N LYS A 236 11.83 0.60 -7.10
CA LYS A 236 12.71 -0.36 -6.41
C LYS A 236 12.57 -1.81 -6.91
N LEU A 237 11.46 -2.14 -7.53
CA LEU A 237 11.29 -3.43 -8.17
C LEU A 237 12.03 -3.51 -9.53
N GLN A 238 12.17 -2.38 -10.21
CA GLN A 238 12.86 -2.29 -11.50
C GLN A 238 14.39 -2.25 -11.36
N SER A 239 14.90 -1.83 -10.22
CA SER A 239 16.33 -1.83 -9.86
C SER A 239 16.80 -3.20 -9.37
#